data_c1b6e53b401b671c1fcafb1ae130797c
#
_entry.id   c1b6e53b401b671c1fcafb1ae130797c
#
_cell.length_a   1.000
_cell.length_b   1.000
_cell.length_c   1.000
_cell.angle_alpha   90.00
_cell.angle_beta   90.00
_cell.angle_gamma   90.00
#
_symmetry.space_group_name_H-M   'P 1'
#
loop_
_entity.id
_entity.type
_entity.pdbx_description
1 polymer ?
#
loop_
_entity_poly.entity_id
_entity_poly.type
_entity_poly.pdbx_seq_one_letter_code
_entity_poly.pdbx_strand_id
1 'polypeptide(L)'
;MKLNLRLLFERAGFCACGAGVLSILTLLAGVPLRAQSSDLIDGDFLNRGPAMFPKVWKSYQQAYLPEPNLKNSPRLTELLREGKLELSLNDFLRLVTENSLALEADRFGYLIGQTDLLRAKSGQAARGLPGAPVPSGLFAGAIGAGVSSNATLSPGGTGPAVISGSSKSVSIGPHGNFDPTLSANFSFDRVVSPLNTIQVSGVPTVTAASTDLQTLFQQQLPFGTSYGIAFNMQRQSSNQAGLIFNPALTGFVSAAFYQPLLNGFGYALTQRFITFAKNNRKIASEIFRQQLDDNLSSAANLYWDFVAMTEQVRVAQQSVAASQKLYEDNQRQVEAGALAQLDLVQAESQLAASRRDLVIAQTNLQLQEARIKATISKVFNADLDKATIVPTDPLPEADAIEVPPLDVALHSAVENRAVIREGVLQLENERISAAFTRSNLLPVFSFFAMYDGYSLAPGTNSTLRQLARFVYPEYSAGFSLTFNIFNRAAQADDIRARLELQQTQATFAQTRSQVGLAVRSAVVALVQNKAQIEAAHRAVETSQLAFTGQQVRLQNGLATPYAVILAQRDLITAQFAEIEARVIAAKDVIALEAAMETFQQNHGIAFDDAIHGDVWRGSTQP
;
A
#
# COMPACT_ATOMS: atom_id res chain seq x y z
N MET A 1 -43.16 15.77 18.12
CA MET A 1 -44.38 15.09 17.68
C MET A 1 -44.07 13.59 17.74
N LYS A 2 -44.34 12.96 18.91
CA LYS A 2 -44.09 11.52 19.14
C LYS A 2 -45.33 10.76 18.67
N LEU A 3 -45.24 10.13 17.51
CA LEU A 3 -46.30 9.24 17.00
C LEU A 3 -46.21 7.91 17.77
N ASN A 4 -47.28 7.55 18.46
CA ASN A 4 -47.47 6.30 19.19
C ASN A 4 -47.54 5.12 18.20
N LEU A 5 -46.42 4.47 17.92
CA LEU A 5 -46.34 3.27 17.07
C LEU A 5 -46.98 2.01 17.72
N ARG A 6 -47.40 2.08 18.99
CA ARG A 6 -47.97 0.94 19.74
C ARG A 6 -49.40 0.56 19.34
N LEU A 7 -50.14 1.51 18.81
CA LEU A 7 -51.57 1.25 18.48
C LEU A 7 -51.81 0.64 17.09
N LEU A 8 -50.81 0.61 16.24
CA LEU A 8 -50.90 -0.01 14.91
C LEU A 8 -50.57 -1.52 14.93
N PHE A 9 -49.86 -1.98 15.96
CA PHE A 9 -49.49 -3.41 16.08
C PHE A 9 -50.53 -4.31 16.74
N GLU A 10 -51.42 -3.78 17.55
CA GLU A 10 -52.43 -4.61 18.27
C GLU A 10 -53.66 -5.04 17.44
N ARG A 11 -53.89 -4.44 16.26
CA ARG A 11 -55.00 -4.83 15.39
C ARG A 11 -54.67 -5.81 14.26
N ALA A 12 -53.41 -6.17 14.09
CA ALA A 12 -52.93 -6.97 12.95
C ALA A 12 -52.57 -8.42 13.26
N GLY A 13 -52.81 -9.00 14.41
CA GLY A 13 -52.57 -10.44 14.69
C GLY A 13 -51.13 -10.93 14.40
N PHE A 14 -50.14 -10.04 14.40
CA PHE A 14 -48.78 -10.31 13.90
C PHE A 14 -47.78 -10.73 14.97
N CYS A 15 -48.19 -10.85 16.25
CA CYS A 15 -47.24 -11.15 17.35
C CYS A 15 -46.64 -12.57 17.33
N ALA A 16 -47.13 -13.50 16.53
CA ALA A 16 -46.61 -14.88 16.50
C ALA A 16 -45.52 -15.12 15.44
N CYS A 17 -45.45 -14.30 14.37
CA CYS A 17 -44.44 -14.49 13.32
C CYS A 17 -43.06 -13.89 13.65
N GLY A 18 -42.98 -12.85 14.48
CA GLY A 18 -41.74 -12.23 14.86
C GLY A 18 -40.81 -13.13 15.71
N ALA A 19 -41.40 -14.02 16.52
CA ALA A 19 -40.64 -14.93 17.38
C ALA A 19 -39.99 -16.09 16.60
N GLY A 20 -40.61 -16.56 15.50
CA GLY A 20 -40.05 -17.64 14.67
C GLY A 20 -38.82 -17.22 13.87
N VAL A 21 -38.86 -16.01 13.31
CA VAL A 21 -37.72 -15.46 12.52
C VAL A 21 -36.54 -15.10 13.43
N LEU A 22 -36.83 -14.63 14.65
CA LEU A 22 -35.77 -14.35 15.64
C LEU A 22 -35.11 -15.63 16.14
N SER A 23 -35.81 -16.76 16.23
CA SER A 23 -35.27 -18.05 16.67
C SER A 23 -34.37 -18.71 15.61
N ILE A 24 -34.64 -18.50 14.32
CA ILE A 24 -33.77 -18.97 13.23
C ILE A 24 -32.47 -18.13 13.17
N LEU A 25 -32.55 -16.83 13.46
CA LEU A 25 -31.38 -15.96 13.54
C LEU A 25 -30.43 -16.32 14.69
N THR A 26 -30.96 -16.85 15.81
CA THR A 26 -30.15 -17.24 16.97
C THR A 26 -29.44 -18.59 16.78
N LEU A 27 -30.00 -19.48 15.96
CA LEU A 27 -29.37 -20.78 15.66
C LEU A 27 -28.19 -20.70 14.67
N LEU A 28 -28.17 -19.68 13.79
CA LEU A 28 -27.08 -19.44 12.84
C LEU A 28 -25.89 -18.65 13.45
N ALA A 29 -26.07 -18.04 14.62
CA ALA A 29 -25.03 -17.28 15.31
C ALA A 29 -24.01 -18.15 16.08
N GLY A 30 -24.11 -19.46 16.05
CA GLY A 30 -23.39 -20.39 16.92
C GLY A 30 -22.13 -21.04 16.36
N VAL A 31 -21.66 -20.69 15.17
CA VAL A 31 -20.38 -21.22 14.66
C VAL A 31 -19.26 -20.19 14.98
N PRO A 32 -18.41 -20.44 16.00
CA PRO A 32 -17.25 -19.60 16.18
C PRO A 32 -16.26 -19.91 15.07
N LEU A 33 -16.24 -19.08 14.02
CA LEU A 33 -15.07 -18.98 13.18
C LEU A 33 -13.93 -18.46 14.06
N ARG A 34 -13.08 -19.40 14.52
CA ARG A 34 -11.80 -19.07 15.14
C ARG A 34 -11.01 -18.24 14.12
N ALA A 35 -10.97 -16.95 14.34
CA ALA A 35 -9.98 -16.10 13.72
C ALA A 35 -8.62 -16.60 14.19
N GLN A 36 -7.84 -17.17 13.28
CA GLN A 36 -6.43 -17.39 13.50
C GLN A 36 -5.78 -16.03 13.72
N SER A 37 -5.29 -15.85 14.92
CA SER A 37 -4.41 -14.77 15.30
C SER A 37 -3.11 -14.91 14.56
N SER A 38 -2.70 -13.94 13.80
CA SER A 38 -1.30 -13.56 13.65
C SER A 38 -1.19 -12.34 12.75
N ASP A 39 -0.34 -11.53 13.16
CA ASP A 39 0.36 -10.43 12.51
C ASP A 39 -0.11 -9.04 12.90
N LEU A 40 0.76 -8.44 13.59
CA LEU A 40 0.76 -7.29 14.49
C LEU A 40 0.27 -5.94 13.92
N ILE A 41 -0.01 -5.87 12.63
CA ILE A 41 -0.62 -4.70 11.99
C ILE A 41 -2.04 -5.01 11.54
N ASP A 42 -2.40 -6.28 11.57
CA ASP A 42 -3.48 -6.87 10.79
C ASP A 42 -4.88 -6.62 11.29
N GLY A 43 -5.08 -5.94 12.33
CA GLY A 43 -6.46 -6.01 12.73
C GLY A 43 -6.95 -4.97 13.70
N ASP A 44 -6.08 -4.24 14.28
CA ASP A 44 -6.48 -3.42 15.42
C ASP A 44 -7.45 -2.30 15.01
N PHE A 45 -7.28 -1.70 13.84
CA PHE A 45 -8.23 -0.68 13.38
C PHE A 45 -9.56 -1.27 12.89
N LEU A 46 -9.59 -2.51 12.38
CA LEU A 46 -10.81 -3.20 11.98
C LEU A 46 -11.61 -3.73 13.17
N ASN A 47 -10.95 -3.99 14.30
CA ASN A 47 -11.54 -4.64 15.48
C ASN A 47 -11.89 -3.70 16.63
N ARG A 48 -11.42 -2.47 16.66
CA ARG A 48 -11.53 -1.53 17.78
C ARG A 48 -12.89 -0.83 17.94
N GLY A 49 -13.91 -1.18 17.19
CA GLY A 49 -15.26 -0.61 17.40
C GLY A 49 -15.87 -1.07 18.72
N PRO A 50 -16.73 -0.25 19.36
CA PRO A 50 -17.44 -0.66 20.57
C PRO A 50 -18.25 -1.95 20.31
N ALA A 51 -18.14 -2.91 21.23
CA ALA A 51 -18.87 -4.18 21.14
C ALA A 51 -20.34 -3.95 21.50
N MET A 52 -21.12 -3.34 20.61
CA MET A 52 -22.57 -3.27 20.80
C MET A 52 -23.22 -4.60 20.45
N PHE A 53 -24.08 -5.07 21.33
CA PHE A 53 -24.93 -6.23 21.09
C PHE A 53 -26.22 -5.80 20.37
N PRO A 54 -26.67 -6.54 19.35
CA PRO A 54 -26.08 -7.77 18.80
C PRO A 54 -24.88 -7.48 17.88
N LYS A 55 -23.91 -8.39 17.87
CA LYS A 55 -22.65 -8.28 17.09
C LYS A 55 -22.85 -8.07 15.57
N VAL A 56 -24.04 -8.37 15.06
CA VAL A 56 -24.46 -8.17 13.67
C VAL A 56 -24.31 -6.71 13.24
N TRP A 57 -24.57 -5.75 14.13
CA TRP A 57 -24.46 -4.31 13.84
C TRP A 57 -23.01 -3.83 13.76
N LYS A 58 -22.04 -4.59 14.26
CA LYS A 58 -20.62 -4.23 14.20
C LYS A 58 -20.12 -4.11 12.75
N SER A 59 -20.65 -4.92 11.85
CA SER A 59 -20.32 -4.88 10.42
C SER A 59 -20.80 -3.62 9.71
N TYR A 60 -21.73 -2.87 10.30
CA TYR A 60 -22.29 -1.63 9.75
C TYR A 60 -21.74 -0.37 10.45
N GLN A 61 -20.85 -0.54 11.42
CA GLN A 61 -20.20 0.57 12.09
C GLN A 61 -18.94 0.95 11.34
N GLN A 62 -18.63 2.24 11.36
CA GLN A 62 -17.39 2.75 10.80
C GLN A 62 -16.21 2.17 11.58
N ALA A 63 -15.23 1.60 10.85
CA ALA A 63 -14.00 1.13 11.45
C ALA A 63 -13.15 2.32 11.95
N TYR A 64 -12.45 2.13 13.07
CA TYR A 64 -11.47 3.10 13.55
C TYR A 64 -10.24 3.03 12.64
N LEU A 65 -9.84 4.17 12.10
CA LEU A 65 -8.59 4.31 11.36
C LEU A 65 -7.56 5.01 12.24
N PRO A 66 -6.29 4.58 12.22
CA PRO A 66 -5.24 5.30 12.91
C PRO A 66 -5.07 6.69 12.29
N GLU A 67 -4.97 7.70 13.14
CA GLU A 67 -4.62 9.05 12.68
C GLU A 67 -3.14 9.09 12.27
N PRO A 68 -2.77 9.90 11.25
CA PRO A 68 -1.37 10.06 10.87
C PRO A 68 -0.58 10.67 12.03
N ASN A 69 0.60 10.13 12.31
CA ASN A 69 1.47 10.66 13.34
C ASN A 69 2.24 11.88 12.81
N LEU A 70 1.66 13.05 12.98
CA LEU A 70 2.23 14.33 12.54
C LEU A 70 3.08 15.03 13.63
N LYS A 71 3.31 14.39 14.78
CA LYS A 71 4.15 14.94 15.85
C LYS A 71 5.60 14.53 15.66
N ASN A 72 6.51 15.42 16.04
CA ASN A 72 7.93 15.08 16.09
C ASN A 72 8.19 14.02 17.15
N SER A 73 9.16 13.14 16.88
CA SER A 73 9.64 12.15 17.83
C SER A 73 10.23 12.84 19.09
N PRO A 74 9.98 12.31 20.29
CA PRO A 74 10.60 12.82 21.53
C PRO A 74 12.13 12.76 21.48
N ARG A 75 12.70 11.85 20.72
CA ARG A 75 14.16 11.71 20.52
C ARG A 75 14.81 12.97 19.92
N LEU A 76 14.09 13.67 19.04
CA LEU A 76 14.59 14.92 18.47
C LEU A 76 14.88 15.96 19.58
N THR A 77 14.05 15.99 20.64
CA THR A 77 14.26 16.86 21.80
C THR A 77 15.35 16.39 22.74
N GLU A 78 15.56 15.07 22.84
CA GLU A 78 16.62 14.47 23.67
C GLU A 78 18.02 14.72 23.10
N LEU A 79 18.15 14.69 21.77
CA LEU A 79 19.42 14.95 21.07
C LEU A 79 19.76 16.45 21.01
N LEU A 80 18.77 17.32 21.20
CA LEU A 80 18.99 18.76 21.22
C LEU A 80 19.49 19.20 22.59
N ARG A 81 20.81 19.45 22.71
CA ARG A 81 21.46 19.86 23.94
C ARG A 81 22.12 21.24 23.79
N GLU A 82 21.82 22.16 24.69
CA GLU A 82 22.43 23.49 24.74
C GLU A 82 22.43 24.26 23.40
N GLY A 83 21.39 24.07 22.58
CA GLY A 83 21.27 24.72 21.27
C GLY A 83 22.20 24.12 20.19
N LYS A 84 22.80 22.97 20.45
CA LYS A 84 23.55 22.18 19.47
C LYS A 84 22.90 20.82 19.26
N LEU A 85 22.96 20.33 18.03
CA LEU A 85 22.56 18.99 17.65
C LEU A 85 23.78 18.25 17.12
N GLU A 86 24.39 17.42 17.95
CA GLU A 86 25.46 16.51 17.52
C GLU A 86 24.79 15.34 16.78
N LEU A 87 25.13 15.15 15.53
CA LEU A 87 24.43 14.25 14.63
C LEU A 87 25.40 13.30 13.94
N SER A 88 25.28 12.00 14.23
CA SER A 88 25.91 10.93 13.44
C SER A 88 25.01 10.51 12.28
N LEU A 89 25.57 9.87 11.25
CA LEU A 89 24.80 9.31 10.13
C LEU A 89 23.69 8.38 10.64
N ASN A 90 24.02 7.49 11.58
CA ASN A 90 23.04 6.54 12.10
C ASN A 90 21.92 7.23 12.90
N ASP A 91 22.24 8.25 13.70
CA ASP A 91 21.20 9.01 14.42
C ASP A 91 20.35 9.82 13.48
N PHE A 92 20.94 10.38 12.42
CA PHE A 92 20.22 11.08 11.37
C PHE A 92 19.23 10.17 10.65
N LEU A 93 19.67 8.98 10.22
CA LEU A 93 18.82 8.00 9.53
C LEU A 93 17.66 7.53 10.42
N ARG A 94 17.91 7.31 11.70
CA ARG A 94 16.86 6.97 12.68
C ARG A 94 15.85 8.12 12.85
N LEU A 95 16.32 9.36 12.97
CA LEU A 95 15.44 10.52 13.03
C LEU A 95 14.61 10.69 11.75
N VAL A 96 15.21 10.46 10.58
CA VAL A 96 14.49 10.46 9.29
C VAL A 96 13.42 9.38 9.27
N THR A 97 13.72 8.17 9.72
CA THR A 97 12.74 7.07 9.78
C THR A 97 11.53 7.42 10.66
N GLU A 98 11.75 8.12 11.77
CA GLU A 98 10.69 8.51 12.70
C GLU A 98 9.92 9.77 12.25
N ASN A 99 10.61 10.75 11.63
CA ASN A 99 10.08 12.08 11.40
C ASN A 99 9.86 12.43 9.92
N SER A 100 10.22 11.59 8.96
CA SER A 100 9.95 11.88 7.55
C SER A 100 8.45 11.80 7.24
N LEU A 101 7.89 12.90 6.70
CA LEU A 101 6.51 12.94 6.20
C LEU A 101 6.33 12.07 4.96
N ALA A 102 7.36 11.91 4.14
CA ALA A 102 7.31 11.04 2.97
C ALA A 102 7.12 9.58 3.40
N LEU A 103 7.92 9.10 4.37
CA LEU A 103 7.77 7.75 4.91
C LEU A 103 6.43 7.55 5.65
N GLU A 104 5.92 8.58 6.32
CA GLU A 104 4.59 8.51 6.93
C GLU A 104 3.51 8.31 5.87
N ALA A 105 3.58 8.99 4.73
CA ALA A 105 2.65 8.80 3.61
C ALA A 105 2.78 7.39 2.99
N ASP A 106 4.00 6.88 2.84
CA ASP A 106 4.26 5.56 2.25
C ASP A 106 3.73 4.41 3.12
N ARG A 107 3.71 4.56 4.46
CA ARG A 107 3.11 3.59 5.41
C ARG A 107 1.65 3.30 5.11
N PHE A 108 0.88 4.30 4.63
CA PHE A 108 -0.52 4.10 4.27
C PHE A 108 -0.69 3.16 3.07
N GLY A 109 0.28 3.08 2.16
CA GLY A 109 0.26 2.12 1.05
C GLY A 109 0.14 0.67 1.53
N TYR A 110 0.87 0.30 2.56
CA TYR A 110 0.78 -1.02 3.18
C TYR A 110 -0.59 -1.28 3.82
N LEU A 111 -1.16 -0.30 4.54
CA LEU A 111 -2.49 -0.42 5.16
C LEU A 111 -3.60 -0.54 4.11
N ILE A 112 -3.49 0.19 3.00
CA ILE A 112 -4.41 0.08 1.86
C ILE A 112 -4.40 -1.35 1.29
N GLY A 113 -3.23 -1.97 1.15
CA GLY A 113 -3.11 -3.35 0.71
C GLY A 113 -3.85 -4.36 1.60
N GLN A 114 -3.96 -4.10 2.89
CA GLN A 114 -4.74 -4.94 3.80
C GLN A 114 -6.24 -4.84 3.56
N THR A 115 -6.75 -3.66 3.16
CA THR A 115 -8.17 -3.49 2.84
C THR A 115 -8.57 -4.32 1.62
N ASP A 116 -7.68 -4.49 0.65
CA ASP A 116 -7.89 -5.35 -0.52
C ASP A 116 -8.03 -6.82 -0.13
N LEU A 117 -7.27 -7.29 0.84
CA LEU A 117 -7.42 -8.64 1.37
C LEU A 117 -8.76 -8.84 2.07
N LEU A 118 -9.22 -7.86 2.86
CA LEU A 118 -10.54 -7.90 3.49
C LEU A 118 -11.65 -7.97 2.43
N ARG A 119 -11.55 -7.15 1.38
CA ARG A 119 -12.47 -7.14 0.24
C ARG A 119 -12.46 -8.49 -0.50
N ALA A 120 -11.28 -9.07 -0.74
CA ALA A 120 -11.15 -10.35 -1.41
C ALA A 120 -11.73 -11.52 -0.59
N LYS A 121 -11.65 -11.48 0.74
CA LYS A 121 -12.28 -12.46 1.64
C LYS A 121 -13.81 -12.49 1.51
N SER A 122 -14.43 -11.37 1.13
CA SER A 122 -15.86 -11.35 0.82
C SER A 122 -16.21 -11.90 -0.57
N GLY A 123 -15.22 -12.27 -1.38
CA GLY A 123 -15.41 -12.74 -2.76
C GLY A 123 -15.40 -11.63 -3.82
N GLN A 124 -15.10 -10.41 -3.44
CA GLN A 124 -14.94 -9.27 -4.34
C GLN A 124 -13.53 -9.17 -4.87
N ALA A 125 -13.35 -8.60 -6.07
CA ALA A 125 -12.04 -8.32 -6.59
C ALA A 125 -11.32 -7.23 -5.77
N ALA A 126 -10.01 -7.40 -5.55
CA ALA A 126 -9.14 -6.35 -5.03
C ALA A 126 -9.16 -5.12 -5.96
N ARG A 127 -8.92 -3.94 -5.41
CA ARG A 127 -8.82 -2.71 -6.22
C ARG A 127 -7.45 -2.54 -6.86
N GLY A 128 -6.43 -3.20 -6.27
CA GLY A 128 -5.04 -3.05 -6.66
C GLY A 128 -4.37 -1.85 -5.98
N LEU A 129 -3.06 -1.79 -6.14
CA LEU A 129 -2.20 -0.75 -5.58
C LEU A 129 -1.46 -0.03 -6.72
N PRO A 130 -1.03 1.21 -6.53
CA PRO A 130 -0.05 1.83 -7.42
C PRO A 130 1.20 0.93 -7.53
N GLY A 131 1.61 0.59 -8.76
CA GLY A 131 2.70 -0.38 -9.00
C GLY A 131 2.29 -1.85 -9.07
N ALA A 132 1.12 -2.24 -8.55
CA ALA A 132 0.60 -3.61 -8.58
C ALA A 132 -0.85 -3.65 -9.13
N PRO A 133 -1.05 -3.45 -10.42
CA PRO A 133 -2.37 -3.46 -11.04
C PRO A 133 -2.99 -4.87 -11.01
N VAL A 134 -4.31 -4.93 -11.05
CA VAL A 134 -5.03 -6.20 -11.13
C VAL A 134 -4.99 -6.73 -12.56
N PRO A 135 -4.51 -7.95 -12.82
CA PRO A 135 -4.51 -8.55 -14.15
C PRO A 135 -5.91 -8.62 -14.76
N SER A 136 -6.04 -8.24 -16.03
CA SER A 136 -7.34 -8.15 -16.72
C SER A 136 -8.03 -9.50 -16.86
N GLY A 137 -7.26 -10.58 -17.02
CA GLY A 137 -7.79 -11.94 -17.15
C GLY A 137 -8.52 -12.46 -15.92
N LEU A 138 -8.29 -11.89 -14.74
CA LEU A 138 -9.06 -12.24 -13.52
C LEU A 138 -10.55 -11.87 -13.63
N PHE A 139 -10.90 -10.96 -14.53
CA PHE A 139 -12.28 -10.52 -14.80
C PHE A 139 -12.85 -11.15 -16.07
N ALA A 140 -12.13 -12.06 -16.72
CA ALA A 140 -12.58 -12.71 -17.94
C ALA A 140 -13.94 -13.41 -17.73
N GLY A 141 -14.85 -13.25 -18.67
CA GLY A 141 -16.22 -13.77 -18.58
C GLY A 141 -17.17 -12.92 -17.74
N ALA A 142 -16.73 -11.84 -17.12
CA ALA A 142 -17.62 -10.87 -16.50
C ALA A 142 -18.26 -9.98 -17.58
N ILE A 143 -19.59 -9.95 -17.65
CA ILE A 143 -20.31 -9.07 -18.57
C ILE A 143 -20.01 -7.63 -18.17
N GLY A 144 -19.34 -6.90 -19.07
CA GLY A 144 -18.99 -5.51 -18.82
C GLY A 144 -17.84 -5.35 -17.81
N ALA A 145 -16.66 -5.85 -18.14
CA ALA A 145 -15.40 -5.59 -17.41
C ALA A 145 -14.93 -4.12 -17.53
N GLY A 146 -15.84 -3.19 -17.61
CA GLY A 146 -15.66 -1.82 -17.20
C GLY A 146 -16.20 -1.71 -15.79
N VAL A 147 -15.48 -1.05 -14.91
CA VAL A 147 -15.87 -0.77 -13.52
C VAL A 147 -17.23 -0.04 -13.51
N SER A 148 -18.30 -0.77 -13.73
CA SER A 148 -19.65 -0.31 -13.48
C SER A 148 -20.01 -0.75 -12.06
N SER A 149 -20.13 0.21 -11.18
CA SER A 149 -20.53 0.06 -9.78
C SER A 149 -21.91 -0.58 -9.59
N ASN A 150 -22.60 -0.94 -10.67
CA ASN A 150 -23.95 -1.51 -10.66
C ASN A 150 -24.06 -2.90 -11.27
N ALA A 151 -22.95 -3.52 -11.69
CA ALA A 151 -23.00 -4.90 -12.10
C ALA A 151 -23.02 -5.79 -10.86
N THR A 152 -24.18 -6.35 -10.53
CA THR A 152 -24.25 -7.65 -9.86
C THR A 152 -23.47 -8.61 -10.76
N LEU A 153 -22.18 -8.75 -10.51
CA LEU A 153 -21.33 -9.77 -11.11
C LEU A 153 -21.77 -11.09 -10.51
N SER A 154 -22.89 -11.60 -11.02
CA SER A 154 -23.14 -13.02 -10.97
C SER A 154 -22.10 -13.62 -11.91
N PRO A 155 -21.07 -14.33 -11.44
CA PRO A 155 -20.19 -15.03 -12.33
C PRO A 155 -21.06 -16.07 -13.01
N GLY A 156 -21.48 -15.83 -14.28
CA GLY A 156 -22.02 -16.80 -15.24
C GLY A 156 -22.80 -18.01 -14.74
N GLY A 157 -23.26 -17.98 -13.53
CA GLY A 157 -24.15 -18.97 -12.97
C GLY A 157 -25.58 -18.49 -13.23
N THR A 158 -26.28 -19.13 -14.13
CA THR A 158 -27.71 -19.28 -13.99
C THR A 158 -27.87 -19.94 -12.62
N GLY A 159 -27.94 -19.13 -11.56
CA GLY A 159 -28.47 -19.59 -10.28
C GLY A 159 -29.84 -20.19 -10.54
N PRO A 160 -30.28 -21.13 -9.69
CA PRO A 160 -31.59 -21.72 -9.85
C PRO A 160 -32.59 -20.59 -10.02
N ALA A 161 -33.39 -20.76 -11.04
CA ALA A 161 -34.34 -19.76 -11.52
C ALA A 161 -35.00 -19.07 -10.34
N VAL A 162 -34.85 -17.80 -10.36
CA VAL A 162 -35.60 -16.86 -9.57
C VAL A 162 -37.01 -17.38 -9.33
N ILE A 163 -37.37 -17.50 -8.08
CA ILE A 163 -38.75 -17.63 -7.66
C ILE A 163 -39.53 -16.52 -8.37
N SER A 164 -40.32 -16.90 -9.36
CA SER A 164 -41.12 -16.00 -10.17
C SER A 164 -42.27 -15.45 -9.33
N GLY A 165 -41.97 -14.51 -8.49
CA GLY A 165 -42.92 -13.66 -7.82
C GLY A 165 -42.64 -12.22 -8.23
N SER A 166 -43.61 -11.44 -8.52
CA SER A 166 -43.57 -10.07 -9.03
C SER A 166 -43.01 -9.04 -8.02
N SER A 167 -42.08 -9.42 -7.17
CA SER A 167 -41.42 -8.49 -6.25
C SER A 167 -40.16 -7.90 -6.88
N LYS A 168 -40.12 -6.58 -7.00
CA LYS A 168 -38.94 -5.82 -7.39
C LYS A 168 -37.87 -6.02 -6.31
N SER A 169 -36.85 -6.85 -6.58
CA SER A 169 -35.69 -6.94 -5.70
C SER A 169 -34.89 -5.65 -5.81
N VAL A 170 -34.81 -4.90 -4.74
CA VAL A 170 -33.92 -3.75 -4.63
C VAL A 170 -32.57 -4.27 -4.17
N SER A 171 -31.57 -4.29 -5.06
CA SER A 171 -30.20 -4.60 -4.69
C SER A 171 -29.61 -3.41 -3.96
N ILE A 172 -29.31 -3.56 -2.68
CA ILE A 172 -28.75 -2.51 -1.84
C ILE A 172 -27.27 -2.80 -1.62
N GLY A 173 -26.40 -2.09 -2.36
CA GLY A 173 -24.97 -2.01 -2.13
C GLY A 173 -24.11 -3.16 -2.68
N PRO A 174 -22.80 -2.96 -2.79
CA PRO A 174 -21.86 -3.99 -3.23
C PRO A 174 -21.60 -4.98 -2.08
N HIS A 175 -22.05 -6.20 -2.22
CA HIS A 175 -21.74 -7.30 -1.31
C HIS A 175 -20.98 -8.39 -2.06
N GLY A 176 -20.09 -9.09 -1.35
CA GLY A 176 -19.31 -10.16 -1.92
C GLY A 176 -20.08 -11.48 -1.91
N ASN A 177 -19.75 -12.37 -2.84
CA ASN A 177 -20.45 -13.65 -3.00
C ASN A 177 -20.22 -14.61 -1.83
N PHE A 178 -19.09 -14.48 -1.10
CA PHE A 178 -18.77 -15.37 0.03
C PHE A 178 -19.42 -14.92 1.33
N ASP A 179 -19.79 -13.64 1.43
CA ASP A 179 -20.52 -13.16 2.60
C ASP A 179 -21.98 -13.64 2.53
N PRO A 180 -22.50 -14.22 3.62
CA PRO A 180 -23.90 -14.61 3.67
C PRO A 180 -24.80 -13.37 3.57
N THR A 181 -25.78 -13.41 2.70
CA THR A 181 -26.76 -12.33 2.54
C THR A 181 -28.13 -12.80 2.96
N LEU A 182 -28.78 -12.00 3.80
CA LEU A 182 -30.17 -12.18 4.17
C LEU A 182 -30.95 -10.96 3.68
N SER A 183 -31.88 -11.18 2.76
CA SER A 183 -32.83 -10.16 2.30
C SER A 183 -34.22 -10.45 2.84
N ALA A 184 -34.94 -9.42 3.24
CA ALA A 184 -36.32 -9.51 3.66
C ALA A 184 -37.10 -8.39 2.95
N ASN A 185 -38.12 -8.80 2.20
CA ASN A 185 -39.02 -7.91 1.46
C ASN A 185 -40.41 -8.05 2.04
N PHE A 186 -41.06 -6.96 2.31
CA PHE A 186 -42.44 -6.91 2.72
C PHE A 186 -43.19 -5.99 1.77
N SER A 187 -44.28 -6.50 1.19
CA SER A 187 -45.13 -5.70 0.32
C SER A 187 -46.61 -5.88 0.68
N PHE A 188 -47.38 -4.84 0.42
CA PHE A 188 -48.84 -4.84 0.46
C PHE A 188 -49.35 -4.30 -0.84
N ASP A 189 -50.17 -5.10 -1.52
CA ASP A 189 -50.76 -4.74 -2.78
C ASP A 189 -52.28 -4.82 -2.70
N ARG A 190 -52.98 -3.86 -3.30
CA ARG A 190 -54.39 -3.89 -3.52
C ARG A 190 -54.68 -3.60 -4.99
N VAL A 191 -55.29 -4.57 -5.64
CA VAL A 191 -55.61 -4.49 -7.06
C VAL A 191 -57.13 -4.51 -7.22
N VAL A 192 -57.63 -3.59 -8.01
CA VAL A 192 -59.05 -3.56 -8.45
C VAL A 192 -59.05 -3.66 -9.96
N SER A 193 -59.54 -4.79 -10.48
CA SER A 193 -59.52 -5.09 -11.92
C SER A 193 -60.95 -5.31 -12.43
N PRO A 194 -61.43 -4.50 -13.36
CA PRO A 194 -62.68 -4.78 -14.05
C PRO A 194 -62.51 -5.97 -14.99
N LEU A 195 -63.47 -6.83 -15.06
CA LEU A 195 -63.46 -8.03 -15.90
C LEU A 195 -64.51 -7.93 -17.01
N ASN A 196 -64.19 -8.46 -18.19
CA ASN A 196 -65.10 -8.53 -19.34
C ASN A 196 -66.00 -9.75 -19.27
N THR A 197 -65.84 -10.60 -18.26
CA THR A 197 -66.66 -11.79 -18.04
C THR A 197 -66.83 -12.09 -16.56
N ILE A 198 -67.99 -12.53 -16.14
CA ILE A 198 -68.29 -12.95 -14.77
C ILE A 198 -68.26 -14.47 -14.59
N GLN A 199 -68.07 -15.25 -15.66
CA GLN A 199 -68.21 -16.71 -15.62
C GLN A 199 -67.14 -17.38 -14.76
N VAL A 200 -65.94 -16.82 -14.67
CA VAL A 200 -64.85 -17.41 -13.91
C VAL A 200 -64.72 -16.84 -12.49
N SER A 201 -65.03 -15.58 -12.31
CA SER A 201 -64.81 -14.87 -11.03
C SER A 201 -66.08 -14.64 -10.22
N GLY A 202 -67.24 -14.82 -10.84
CA GLY A 202 -68.57 -14.58 -10.24
C GLY A 202 -68.89 -13.11 -9.97
N VAL A 203 -67.95 -12.18 -10.30
CA VAL A 203 -68.12 -10.74 -10.09
C VAL A 203 -67.57 -9.94 -11.27
N PRO A 204 -68.19 -8.78 -11.62
CA PRO A 204 -67.69 -7.94 -12.72
C PRO A 204 -66.42 -7.17 -12.42
N THR A 205 -66.12 -7.02 -11.16
CA THR A 205 -64.89 -6.34 -10.71
C THR A 205 -64.23 -7.15 -9.60
N VAL A 206 -63.00 -7.58 -9.83
CA VAL A 206 -62.21 -8.29 -8.83
C VAL A 206 -61.41 -7.28 -8.02
N THR A 207 -61.63 -7.31 -6.71
CA THR A 207 -60.78 -6.60 -5.73
C THR A 207 -60.00 -7.64 -4.98
N ALA A 208 -58.68 -7.64 -5.18
CA ALA A 208 -57.76 -8.49 -4.46
C ALA A 208 -56.80 -7.65 -3.62
N ALA A 209 -56.56 -8.09 -2.39
CA ALA A 209 -55.52 -7.51 -1.55
C ALA A 209 -54.54 -8.63 -1.16
N SER A 210 -53.26 -8.41 -1.40
CA SER A 210 -52.20 -9.32 -1.01
C SER A 210 -51.21 -8.66 -0.06
N THR A 211 -50.69 -9.46 0.84
CA THR A 211 -49.58 -9.08 1.74
C THR A 211 -48.54 -10.16 1.61
N ASP A 212 -47.36 -9.77 1.17
CA ASP A 212 -46.26 -10.68 0.88
C ASP A 212 -45.09 -10.41 1.83
N LEU A 213 -44.55 -11.48 2.43
CA LEU A 213 -43.32 -11.48 3.16
C LEU A 213 -42.37 -12.48 2.49
N GLN A 214 -41.30 -11.99 1.92
CA GLN A 214 -40.26 -12.81 1.28
C GLN A 214 -38.94 -12.64 2.02
N THR A 215 -38.32 -13.75 2.37
CA THR A 215 -36.94 -13.74 2.90
C THR A 215 -36.09 -14.68 2.09
N LEU A 216 -34.90 -14.25 1.76
CA LEU A 216 -33.90 -15.02 1.03
C LEU A 216 -32.55 -14.95 1.75
N PHE A 217 -32.05 -16.10 2.15
CA PHE A 217 -30.67 -16.27 2.60
C PHE A 217 -29.90 -16.95 1.48
N GLN A 218 -28.75 -16.39 1.10
CA GLN A 218 -27.88 -16.98 0.08
C GLN A 218 -26.41 -16.77 0.42
N GLN A 219 -25.59 -17.75 0.03
CA GLN A 219 -24.13 -17.68 0.18
C GLN A 219 -23.45 -18.55 -0.86
N GLN A 220 -22.28 -18.11 -1.33
CA GLN A 220 -21.35 -18.93 -2.09
C GLN A 220 -20.19 -19.38 -1.21
N LEU A 221 -19.86 -20.66 -1.24
CA LEU A 221 -18.73 -21.22 -0.50
C LEU A 221 -17.42 -21.09 -1.31
N PRO A 222 -16.26 -21.06 -0.63
CA PRO A 222 -14.96 -20.84 -1.30
C PRO A 222 -14.54 -21.90 -2.31
N PHE A 223 -15.23 -23.02 -2.42
CA PHE A 223 -14.98 -24.07 -3.43
C PHE A 223 -15.93 -24.03 -4.62
N GLY A 224 -16.77 -22.98 -4.71
CA GLY A 224 -17.64 -22.73 -5.86
C GLY A 224 -19.11 -23.13 -5.65
N THR A 225 -19.43 -23.85 -4.59
CA THR A 225 -20.81 -24.21 -4.26
C THR A 225 -21.60 -22.98 -3.86
N SER A 226 -22.80 -22.85 -4.39
CA SER A 226 -23.78 -21.85 -3.96
C SER A 226 -24.99 -22.55 -3.34
N TYR A 227 -25.50 -21.99 -2.26
CA TYR A 227 -26.75 -22.45 -1.67
C TYR A 227 -27.62 -21.25 -1.28
N GLY A 228 -28.91 -21.48 -1.29
CA GLY A 228 -29.89 -20.48 -0.90
C GLY A 228 -31.08 -21.12 -0.19
N ILE A 229 -31.63 -20.41 0.77
CA ILE A 229 -32.86 -20.76 1.48
C ILE A 229 -33.80 -19.59 1.34
N ALA A 230 -34.99 -19.84 0.72
CA ALA A 230 -36.03 -18.84 0.58
C ALA A 230 -37.23 -19.22 1.41
N PHE A 231 -37.85 -18.24 2.02
CA PHE A 231 -39.14 -18.36 2.66
C PHE A 231 -40.03 -17.25 2.15
N ASN A 232 -41.23 -17.62 1.68
CA ASN A 232 -42.26 -16.70 1.25
C ASN A 232 -43.56 -17.03 1.96
N MET A 233 -44.24 -16.01 2.45
CA MET A 233 -45.59 -16.12 2.98
C MET A 233 -46.45 -15.01 2.37
N GLN A 234 -47.48 -15.41 1.64
CA GLN A 234 -48.42 -14.50 1.02
C GLN A 234 -49.82 -14.70 1.63
N ARG A 235 -50.39 -13.62 2.08
CA ARG A 235 -51.80 -13.57 2.48
C ARG A 235 -52.58 -12.85 1.37
N GLN A 236 -53.55 -13.56 0.78
CA GLN A 236 -54.40 -13.02 -0.28
C GLN A 236 -55.86 -13.06 0.15
N SER A 237 -56.57 -11.97 -0.04
CA SER A 237 -58.01 -11.89 0.09
C SER A 237 -58.61 -11.35 -1.21
N SER A 238 -59.74 -11.90 -1.65
CA SER A 238 -60.40 -11.48 -2.88
C SER A 238 -61.91 -11.58 -2.73
N ASN A 239 -62.65 -10.80 -3.52
CA ASN A 239 -64.11 -10.90 -3.62
C ASN A 239 -64.59 -11.93 -4.65
N GLN A 240 -63.65 -12.73 -5.22
CA GLN A 240 -64.01 -13.79 -6.19
C GLN A 240 -64.83 -14.89 -5.52
N ALA A 241 -65.79 -15.38 -6.27
CA ALA A 241 -66.56 -16.55 -5.86
C ALA A 241 -65.76 -17.85 -6.05
N GLY A 242 -66.09 -18.88 -5.25
CA GLY A 242 -65.51 -20.22 -5.40
C GLY A 242 -64.14 -20.39 -4.73
N LEU A 243 -63.65 -19.45 -3.93
CA LEU A 243 -62.44 -19.59 -3.17
C LEU A 243 -62.63 -20.56 -1.98
N ILE A 244 -61.69 -21.52 -1.78
CA ILE A 244 -61.72 -22.46 -0.65
C ILE A 244 -61.43 -21.72 0.67
N PHE A 245 -60.46 -20.79 0.63
CA PHE A 245 -60.12 -19.93 1.75
C PHE A 245 -60.11 -18.46 1.35
N ASN A 246 -60.68 -17.61 2.19
CA ASN A 246 -60.69 -16.17 2.01
C ASN A 246 -60.68 -15.48 3.40
N PRO A 247 -59.51 -14.93 3.86
CA PRO A 247 -58.22 -14.88 3.18
C PRO A 247 -57.56 -16.27 3.05
N ALA A 248 -56.80 -16.47 1.96
CA ALA A 248 -55.93 -17.60 1.77
C ALA A 248 -54.50 -17.20 2.17
N LEU A 249 -53.82 -18.05 2.94
CA LEU A 249 -52.40 -17.92 3.20
C LEU A 249 -51.64 -19.03 2.49
N THR A 250 -50.79 -18.65 1.57
CA THR A 250 -49.83 -19.52 0.91
C THR A 250 -48.47 -19.35 1.55
N GLY A 251 -47.82 -20.44 1.89
CA GLY A 251 -46.45 -20.47 2.35
C GLY A 251 -45.57 -21.27 1.39
N PHE A 252 -44.37 -20.83 1.22
CA PHE A 252 -43.37 -21.47 0.38
C PHE A 252 -42.02 -21.44 1.06
N VAL A 253 -41.36 -22.59 1.13
CA VAL A 253 -39.95 -22.73 1.59
C VAL A 253 -39.19 -23.41 0.49
N SER A 254 -38.10 -22.82 0.06
CA SER A 254 -37.19 -23.39 -0.93
C SER A 254 -35.78 -23.50 -0.34
N ALA A 255 -35.10 -24.62 -0.56
CA ALA A 255 -33.67 -24.79 -0.33
C ALA A 255 -33.02 -25.24 -1.62
N ALA A 256 -32.16 -24.43 -2.15
CA ALA A 256 -31.49 -24.68 -3.43
C ALA A 256 -29.99 -24.86 -3.20
N PHE A 257 -29.38 -25.80 -3.89
CA PHE A 257 -27.96 -26.10 -3.89
C PHE A 257 -27.46 -26.18 -5.33
N TYR A 258 -26.32 -25.55 -5.61
CA TYR A 258 -25.71 -25.54 -6.93
C TYR A 258 -24.19 -25.77 -6.80
N GLN A 259 -23.65 -26.71 -7.55
CA GLN A 259 -22.24 -27.08 -7.58
C GLN A 259 -21.72 -27.10 -9.01
N PRO A 260 -20.81 -26.19 -9.41
CA PRO A 260 -20.08 -26.33 -10.66
C PRO A 260 -19.15 -27.56 -10.60
N LEU A 261 -19.04 -28.31 -11.69
CA LEU A 261 -18.23 -29.53 -11.79
C LEU A 261 -17.06 -29.41 -12.79
N LEU A 262 -17.13 -28.46 -13.74
CA LEU A 262 -16.06 -28.16 -14.70
C LEU A 262 -15.63 -26.71 -14.62
N ASN A 263 -16.26 -25.81 -15.39
CA ASN A 263 -15.96 -24.39 -15.33
C ASN A 263 -16.34 -23.82 -13.95
N GLY A 264 -15.38 -23.16 -13.29
CA GLY A 264 -15.59 -22.62 -11.94
C GLY A 264 -15.49 -23.62 -10.79
N PHE A 265 -15.12 -24.89 -11.08
CA PHE A 265 -14.83 -25.89 -10.05
C PHE A 265 -13.42 -25.75 -9.51
N GLY A 266 -13.30 -25.80 -8.21
CA GLY A 266 -12.02 -25.88 -7.53
C GLY A 266 -11.66 -24.66 -6.70
N TYR A 267 -11.00 -24.94 -5.61
CA TYR A 267 -10.63 -23.96 -4.58
C TYR A 267 -9.75 -22.84 -5.13
N ALA A 268 -8.76 -23.19 -5.95
CA ALA A 268 -7.82 -22.23 -6.50
C ALA A 268 -8.48 -21.19 -7.42
N LEU A 269 -9.45 -21.62 -8.22
CA LEU A 269 -10.13 -20.74 -9.17
C LEU A 269 -11.14 -19.82 -8.46
N THR A 270 -11.84 -20.35 -7.47
CA THR A 270 -12.86 -19.60 -6.72
C THR A 270 -12.21 -18.59 -5.78
N GLN A 271 -11.07 -18.93 -5.18
CA GLN A 271 -10.32 -18.05 -4.28
C GLN A 271 -9.24 -17.20 -4.98
N ARG A 272 -9.25 -17.12 -6.31
CA ARG A 272 -8.25 -16.34 -7.07
C ARG A 272 -8.04 -14.93 -6.54
N PHE A 273 -9.12 -14.24 -6.18
CA PHE A 273 -9.04 -12.88 -5.63
C PHE A 273 -8.38 -12.83 -4.26
N ILE A 274 -8.58 -13.85 -3.42
CA ILE A 274 -7.93 -13.95 -2.11
C ILE A 274 -6.43 -14.20 -2.28
N THR A 275 -6.05 -15.11 -3.19
CA THR A 275 -4.64 -15.40 -3.47
C THR A 275 -3.95 -14.18 -4.07
N PHE A 276 -4.59 -13.53 -5.03
CA PHE A 276 -4.13 -12.29 -5.63
C PHE A 276 -3.94 -11.18 -4.56
N ALA A 277 -4.92 -10.96 -3.68
CA ALA A 277 -4.83 -9.95 -2.62
C ALA A 277 -3.74 -10.27 -1.59
N LYS A 278 -3.49 -11.56 -1.30
CA LYS A 278 -2.35 -11.98 -0.46
C LYS A 278 -1.03 -11.65 -1.11
N ASN A 279 -0.88 -11.90 -2.41
CA ASN A 279 0.32 -11.55 -3.16
C ASN A 279 0.49 -10.02 -3.20
N ASN A 280 -0.58 -9.27 -3.47
CA ASN A 280 -0.54 -7.80 -3.47
C ASN A 280 -0.16 -7.22 -2.12
N ARG A 281 -0.59 -7.82 -1.00
CA ARG A 281 -0.13 -7.41 0.33
C ARG A 281 1.38 -7.58 0.48
N LYS A 282 1.95 -8.69 -0.03
CA LYS A 282 3.40 -8.89 -0.04
C LYS A 282 4.09 -7.88 -0.96
N ILE A 283 3.53 -7.62 -2.14
CA ILE A 283 4.04 -6.59 -3.06
C ILE A 283 4.03 -5.22 -2.37
N ALA A 284 2.97 -4.86 -1.65
CA ALA A 284 2.91 -3.61 -0.90
C ALA A 284 4.04 -3.49 0.15
N SER A 285 4.41 -4.60 0.82
CA SER A 285 5.55 -4.61 1.75
C SER A 285 6.89 -4.45 1.03
N GLU A 286 7.06 -5.02 -0.15
CA GLU A 286 8.28 -4.85 -0.95
C GLU A 286 8.38 -3.43 -1.53
N ILE A 287 7.28 -2.86 -2.00
CA ILE A 287 7.22 -1.45 -2.44
C ILE A 287 7.61 -0.51 -1.29
N PHE A 288 7.04 -0.71 -0.09
CA PHE A 288 7.41 0.11 1.07
C PHE A 288 8.90 -0.06 1.44
N ARG A 289 9.45 -1.28 1.34
CA ARG A 289 10.89 -1.53 1.57
C ARG A 289 11.75 -0.76 0.59
N GLN A 290 11.41 -0.75 -0.69
CA GLN A 290 12.11 0.03 -1.70
C GLN A 290 12.02 1.53 -1.42
N GLN A 291 10.82 2.04 -1.12
CA GLN A 291 10.62 3.46 -0.77
C GLN A 291 11.44 3.86 0.47
N LEU A 292 11.50 2.98 1.46
CA LEU A 292 12.32 3.19 2.64
C LEU A 292 13.81 3.31 2.28
N ASP A 293 14.35 2.38 1.48
CA ASP A 293 15.74 2.43 1.01
C ASP A 293 16.03 3.69 0.19
N ASP A 294 15.14 4.07 -0.72
CA ASP A 294 15.29 5.27 -1.55
C ASP A 294 15.29 6.56 -0.68
N ASN A 295 14.40 6.65 0.30
CA ASN A 295 14.34 7.77 1.24
C ASN A 295 15.58 7.83 2.13
N LEU A 296 16.01 6.71 2.70
CA LEU A 296 17.18 6.64 3.58
C LEU A 296 18.48 6.90 2.81
N SER A 297 18.64 6.37 1.61
CA SER A 297 19.81 6.63 0.75
C SER A 297 19.89 8.10 0.35
N SER A 298 18.74 8.72 0.03
CA SER A 298 18.67 10.16 -0.25
C SER A 298 19.03 11.00 0.97
N ALA A 299 18.58 10.60 2.15
CA ALA A 299 18.93 11.24 3.41
C ALA A 299 20.43 11.10 3.71
N ALA A 300 21.01 9.91 3.55
CA ALA A 300 22.45 9.68 3.75
C ALA A 300 23.29 10.55 2.81
N ASN A 301 22.89 10.69 1.55
CA ASN A 301 23.54 11.59 0.60
C ASN A 301 23.48 13.06 1.07
N LEU A 302 22.33 13.48 1.62
CA LEU A 302 22.15 14.83 2.19
C LEU A 302 23.08 15.08 3.38
N TYR A 303 23.28 14.06 4.22
CA TYR A 303 24.19 14.11 5.37
C TYR A 303 25.65 14.26 4.93
N TRP A 304 26.12 13.46 3.98
CA TRP A 304 27.49 13.56 3.49
C TRP A 304 27.78 14.88 2.77
N ASP A 305 26.78 15.46 2.07
CA ASP A 305 26.89 16.81 1.53
C ASP A 305 27.08 17.85 2.65
N PHE A 306 26.37 17.68 3.76
CA PHE A 306 26.52 18.58 4.92
C PHE A 306 27.90 18.47 5.56
N VAL A 307 28.42 17.25 5.74
CA VAL A 307 29.79 17.02 6.22
C VAL A 307 30.81 17.69 5.30
N ALA A 308 30.65 17.52 3.98
CA ALA A 308 31.54 18.15 3.00
C ALA A 308 31.51 19.68 3.07
N MET A 309 30.33 20.29 3.15
CA MET A 309 30.18 21.74 3.24
C MET A 309 30.79 22.29 4.53
N THR A 310 30.71 21.51 5.63
CA THR A 310 31.40 21.87 6.90
C THR A 310 32.91 21.92 6.71
N GLU A 311 33.48 20.91 6.04
CA GLU A 311 34.92 20.88 5.74
C GLU A 311 35.31 22.00 4.74
N GLN A 312 34.50 22.28 3.75
CA GLN A 312 34.74 23.39 2.82
C GLN A 312 34.74 24.75 3.52
N VAL A 313 33.88 25.00 4.49
CA VAL A 313 33.93 26.22 5.32
C VAL A 313 35.21 26.29 6.12
N ARG A 314 35.68 25.15 6.66
CA ARG A 314 36.96 25.09 7.41
C ARG A 314 38.15 25.46 6.50
N VAL A 315 38.21 24.91 5.29
CA VAL A 315 39.24 25.24 4.31
C VAL A 315 39.18 26.72 3.88
N ALA A 316 37.97 27.25 3.64
CA ALA A 316 37.80 28.66 3.30
C ALA A 316 38.22 29.61 4.43
N GLN A 317 37.96 29.24 5.71
CA GLN A 317 38.45 30.00 6.87
C GLN A 317 40.00 30.02 6.95
N GLN A 318 40.61 28.87 6.69
CA GLN A 318 42.11 28.78 6.65
C GLN A 318 42.66 29.62 5.50
N SER A 319 41.98 29.62 4.33
CA SER A 319 42.36 30.46 3.19
C SER A 319 42.31 31.96 3.53
N VAL A 320 41.25 32.42 4.19
CA VAL A 320 41.15 33.81 4.64
C VAL A 320 42.27 34.17 5.61
N ALA A 321 42.53 33.30 6.60
CA ALA A 321 43.61 33.53 7.58
C ALA A 321 44.98 33.63 6.91
N ALA A 322 45.27 32.74 5.94
CA ALA A 322 46.52 32.78 5.19
C ALA A 322 46.66 34.04 4.31
N SER A 323 45.57 34.40 3.60
CA SER A 323 45.54 35.60 2.76
C SER A 323 45.62 36.90 3.58
N GLN A 324 45.02 36.93 4.76
CA GLN A 324 45.09 38.06 5.69
C GLN A 324 46.55 38.26 6.17
N LYS A 325 47.21 37.17 6.58
CA LYS A 325 48.61 37.21 7.00
C LYS A 325 49.52 37.69 5.86
N LEU A 326 49.33 37.18 4.66
CA LEU A 326 50.13 37.61 3.50
C LEU A 326 49.94 39.12 3.21
N TYR A 327 48.72 39.61 3.29
CA TYR A 327 48.41 41.03 3.11
C TYR A 327 49.12 41.89 4.18
N GLU A 328 49.06 41.52 5.46
CA GLU A 328 49.70 42.22 6.56
C GLU A 328 51.22 42.21 6.44
N ASP A 329 51.82 41.07 6.00
CA ASP A 329 53.27 40.96 5.80
C ASP A 329 53.72 41.82 4.61
N ASN A 330 52.95 41.84 3.50
CA ASN A 330 53.23 42.69 2.34
C ASN A 330 53.08 44.20 2.68
N GLN A 331 52.08 44.57 3.49
CA GLN A 331 51.88 45.94 3.93
C GLN A 331 53.11 46.44 4.69
N ARG A 332 53.63 45.65 5.62
CA ARG A 332 54.87 45.99 6.40
C ARG A 332 56.08 46.13 5.49
N GLN A 333 56.20 45.32 4.46
CA GLN A 333 57.32 45.38 3.50
C GLN A 333 57.21 46.58 2.58
N VAL A 334 56.03 47.02 2.17
CA VAL A 334 55.79 48.25 1.39
C VAL A 334 56.14 49.48 2.22
N GLU A 335 55.69 49.52 3.50
CA GLU A 335 56.01 50.59 4.46
C GLU A 335 57.51 50.72 4.68
N ALA A 336 58.26 49.59 4.70
CA ALA A 336 59.70 49.53 4.76
C ALA A 336 60.41 49.82 3.46
N GLY A 337 59.69 50.07 2.34
CA GLY A 337 60.27 50.34 1.06
C GLY A 337 60.86 49.12 0.31
N ALA A 338 60.61 47.91 0.83
CA ALA A 338 61.12 46.64 0.31
C ALA A 338 60.26 45.98 -0.78
N LEU A 339 59.01 46.40 -0.92
CA LEU A 339 58.04 45.81 -1.87
C LEU A 339 57.31 46.89 -2.68
N ALA A 340 56.90 46.59 -3.92
CA ALA A 340 56.15 47.50 -4.77
C ALA A 340 54.67 47.58 -4.31
N GLN A 341 54.04 48.75 -4.46
CA GLN A 341 52.64 48.96 -4.10
C GLN A 341 51.66 48.06 -4.90
N LEU A 342 52.06 47.65 -6.10
CA LEU A 342 51.28 46.72 -6.95
C LEU A 342 51.14 45.36 -6.27
N ASP A 343 52.16 44.87 -5.59
CA ASP A 343 52.10 43.57 -4.88
C ASP A 343 51.17 43.61 -3.68
N LEU A 344 51.03 44.76 -3.01
CA LEU A 344 50.05 44.98 -1.94
C LEU A 344 48.59 44.92 -2.50
N VAL A 345 48.32 45.57 -3.63
CA VAL A 345 47.02 45.55 -4.30
C VAL A 345 46.67 44.13 -4.73
N GLN A 346 47.63 43.33 -5.18
CA GLN A 346 47.37 41.92 -5.50
C GLN A 346 47.00 41.07 -4.28
N ALA A 347 47.71 41.29 -3.16
CA ALA A 347 47.39 40.59 -1.90
C ALA A 347 46.02 41.02 -1.33
N GLU A 348 45.66 42.30 -1.44
CA GLU A 348 44.35 42.82 -1.07
C GLU A 348 43.22 42.18 -1.92
N SER A 349 43.42 42.10 -3.25
CA SER A 349 42.49 41.44 -4.15
C SER A 349 42.29 39.96 -3.79
N GLN A 350 43.38 39.24 -3.48
CA GLN A 350 43.31 37.84 -3.04
C GLN A 350 42.55 37.68 -1.72
N LEU A 351 42.81 38.56 -0.74
CA LEU A 351 42.08 38.58 0.53
C LEU A 351 40.59 38.80 0.32
N ALA A 352 40.21 39.76 -0.55
CA ALA A 352 38.83 40.04 -0.90
C ALA A 352 38.15 38.82 -1.57
N ALA A 353 38.88 38.13 -2.46
CA ALA A 353 38.40 36.88 -3.07
C ALA A 353 38.18 35.78 -2.03
N SER A 354 39.17 35.54 -1.14
CA SER A 354 39.04 34.52 -0.08
C SER A 354 37.86 34.81 0.88
N ARG A 355 37.62 36.09 1.22
CA ARG A 355 36.48 36.48 2.06
C ARG A 355 35.13 36.24 1.33
N ARG A 356 35.05 36.56 0.04
CA ARG A 356 33.86 36.25 -0.77
C ARG A 356 33.57 34.73 -0.77
N ASP A 357 34.62 33.93 -1.00
CA ASP A 357 34.49 32.47 -1.09
C ASP A 357 34.07 31.87 0.27
N LEU A 358 34.53 32.43 1.39
CA LEU A 358 34.06 32.06 2.73
C LEU A 358 32.57 32.35 2.93
N VAL A 359 32.10 33.54 2.51
CA VAL A 359 30.67 33.89 2.61
C VAL A 359 29.81 32.95 1.79
N ILE A 360 30.27 32.57 0.57
CA ILE A 360 29.57 31.59 -0.27
C ILE A 360 29.49 30.22 0.42
N ALA A 361 30.61 29.73 0.95
CA ALA A 361 30.68 28.45 1.66
C ALA A 361 29.77 28.44 2.92
N GLN A 362 29.76 29.50 3.70
CA GLN A 362 28.89 29.65 4.87
C GLN A 362 27.42 29.66 4.49
N THR A 363 27.05 30.37 3.41
CA THR A 363 25.67 30.41 2.92
C THR A 363 25.19 29.04 2.44
N ASN A 364 26.04 28.30 1.73
CA ASN A 364 25.74 26.95 1.27
C ASN A 364 25.55 26.00 2.46
N LEU A 365 26.39 26.10 3.47
CA LEU A 365 26.26 25.32 4.70
C LEU A 365 24.94 25.61 5.42
N GLN A 366 24.55 26.88 5.55
CA GLN A 366 23.27 27.26 6.17
C GLN A 366 22.07 26.70 5.41
N LEU A 367 22.11 26.75 4.06
CA LEU A 367 21.05 26.16 3.23
C LEU A 367 20.96 24.65 3.40
N GLN A 368 22.09 23.97 3.49
CA GLN A 368 22.14 22.52 3.69
C GLN A 368 21.67 22.14 5.10
N GLU A 369 22.05 22.91 6.10
CA GLU A 369 21.55 22.75 7.47
C GLU A 369 20.03 22.89 7.55
N ALA A 370 19.46 23.88 6.84
CA ALA A 370 18.01 24.03 6.76
C ALA A 370 17.31 22.83 6.10
N ARG A 371 17.92 22.24 5.07
CA ARG A 371 17.41 21.01 4.43
C ARG A 371 17.41 19.83 5.39
N ILE A 372 18.50 19.63 6.15
CA ILE A 372 18.58 18.58 7.17
C ILE A 372 17.49 18.78 8.23
N LYS A 373 17.33 20.00 8.76
CA LYS A 373 16.29 20.33 9.74
C LYS A 373 14.88 20.03 9.22
N ALA A 374 14.62 20.34 7.95
CA ALA A 374 13.34 20.03 7.30
C ALA A 374 13.10 18.52 7.15
N THR A 375 14.17 17.72 6.95
CA THR A 375 14.04 16.26 6.77
C THR A 375 13.79 15.54 8.10
N ILE A 376 14.33 16.03 9.22
CA ILE A 376 14.20 15.42 10.56
C ILE A 376 13.02 15.95 11.37
N SER A 377 12.18 16.82 10.83
CA SER A 377 11.08 17.45 11.57
C SER A 377 9.79 17.41 10.78
N LYS A 378 8.72 16.84 11.37
CA LYS A 378 7.36 16.86 10.81
C LYS A 378 6.65 18.20 11.00
N VAL A 379 6.95 18.89 12.09
CA VAL A 379 6.35 20.17 12.47
C VAL A 379 7.45 21.15 12.81
N PHE A 380 7.28 22.39 12.41
CA PHE A 380 8.19 23.47 12.75
C PHE A 380 8.48 23.50 14.26
N ASN A 381 9.75 23.47 14.61
CA ASN A 381 10.24 23.56 15.98
C ASN A 381 11.24 24.73 16.08
N ALA A 382 10.84 25.78 16.82
CA ALA A 382 11.66 26.98 16.99
C ALA A 382 13.00 26.73 17.67
N ASP A 383 13.10 25.72 18.52
CA ASP A 383 14.36 25.35 19.19
C ASP A 383 15.31 24.63 18.22
N LEU A 384 14.79 23.78 17.36
CA LEU A 384 15.55 23.14 16.28
C LEU A 384 16.03 24.17 15.25
N ASP A 385 15.19 25.15 14.91
CA ASP A 385 15.55 26.17 13.93
C ASP A 385 16.75 27.01 14.38
N LYS A 386 16.84 27.32 15.67
CA LYS A 386 17.96 28.05 16.28
C LYS A 386 19.20 27.19 16.54
N ALA A 387 19.05 25.87 16.62
CA ALA A 387 20.14 24.98 16.92
C ALA A 387 21.13 24.89 15.76
N THR A 388 22.43 24.78 16.10
CA THR A 388 23.49 24.50 15.13
C THR A 388 23.72 22.99 15.06
N ILE A 389 23.73 22.43 13.86
CA ILE A 389 24.01 21.01 13.64
C ILE A 389 25.54 20.83 13.55
N VAL A 390 26.04 19.85 14.28
CA VAL A 390 27.46 19.46 14.25
C VAL A 390 27.58 18.01 13.82
N PRO A 391 28.14 17.74 12.62
CA PRO A 391 28.33 16.35 12.19
C PRO A 391 29.44 15.71 13.02
N THR A 392 29.27 14.45 13.44
CA THR A 392 30.25 13.70 14.23
C THR A 392 31.11 12.78 13.39
N ASP A 393 30.64 12.37 12.22
CA ASP A 393 31.38 11.44 11.36
C ASP A 393 32.35 12.17 10.44
N PRO A 394 33.62 11.73 10.38
CA PRO A 394 34.58 12.27 9.43
C PRO A 394 34.31 11.71 8.01
N LEU A 395 34.76 12.45 7.00
CA LEU A 395 34.78 11.94 5.63
C LEU A 395 35.64 10.68 5.52
N PRO A 396 35.18 9.62 4.80
CA PRO A 396 35.93 8.38 4.70
C PRO A 396 37.27 8.57 3.99
N GLU A 397 38.28 7.81 4.45
CA GLU A 397 39.57 7.68 3.79
C GLU A 397 39.55 6.49 2.81
N ALA A 398 40.45 6.49 1.83
CA ALA A 398 40.52 5.45 0.81
C ALA A 398 40.66 4.04 1.41
N ASP A 399 41.44 3.89 2.50
CA ASP A 399 41.68 2.59 3.15
C ASP A 399 40.44 2.06 3.90
N ALA A 400 39.54 2.94 4.33
CA ALA A 400 38.33 2.56 5.03
C ALA A 400 37.21 2.03 4.07
N ILE A 401 37.43 2.18 2.76
CA ILE A 401 36.43 1.77 1.75
C ILE A 401 36.72 0.34 1.29
N GLU A 402 35.84 -0.58 1.67
CA GLU A 402 35.85 -1.97 1.21
C GLU A 402 35.04 -2.12 -0.07
N VAL A 403 35.64 -2.75 -1.08
CA VAL A 403 34.97 -3.07 -2.35
C VAL A 403 34.67 -4.56 -2.40
N PRO A 404 33.40 -4.98 -2.33
CA PRO A 404 33.05 -6.38 -2.40
C PRO A 404 33.34 -6.96 -3.80
N PRO A 405 33.66 -8.26 -3.93
CA PRO A 405 33.74 -8.94 -5.23
C PRO A 405 32.42 -8.83 -6.00
N LEU A 406 32.51 -8.62 -7.30
CA LEU A 406 31.32 -8.37 -8.15
C LEU A 406 30.30 -9.52 -8.11
N ASP A 407 30.77 -10.77 -8.06
CA ASP A 407 29.93 -11.95 -7.97
C ASP A 407 29.12 -12.01 -6.67
N VAL A 408 29.75 -11.66 -5.54
CA VAL A 408 29.09 -11.56 -4.23
C VAL A 408 28.05 -10.44 -4.23
N ALA A 409 28.40 -9.27 -4.77
CA ALA A 409 27.48 -8.14 -4.85
C ALA A 409 26.26 -8.44 -5.75
N LEU A 410 26.47 -9.11 -6.88
CA LEU A 410 25.39 -9.54 -7.77
C LEU A 410 24.47 -10.59 -7.11
N HIS A 411 25.04 -11.54 -6.38
CA HIS A 411 24.26 -12.57 -5.67
C HIS A 411 23.38 -11.91 -4.59
N SER A 412 23.98 -11.06 -3.76
CA SER A 412 23.28 -10.32 -2.73
C SER A 412 22.11 -9.49 -3.31
N ALA A 413 22.34 -8.78 -4.42
CA ALA A 413 21.31 -7.99 -5.07
C ALA A 413 20.16 -8.86 -5.60
N VAL A 414 20.45 -10.04 -6.17
CA VAL A 414 19.39 -10.93 -6.68
C VAL A 414 18.53 -11.50 -5.55
N GLU A 415 19.11 -11.75 -4.38
CA GLU A 415 18.39 -12.29 -3.23
C GLU A 415 17.60 -11.23 -2.47
N ASN A 416 18.18 -10.05 -2.27
CA ASN A 416 17.63 -9.04 -1.37
C ASN A 416 16.72 -8.02 -2.07
N ARG A 417 16.87 -7.81 -3.38
CA ARG A 417 16.22 -6.71 -4.06
C ARG A 417 14.70 -6.85 -4.11
N ALA A 418 13.98 -5.88 -3.52
CA ALA A 418 12.51 -5.83 -3.45
C ALA A 418 11.86 -5.91 -4.83
N VAL A 419 12.41 -5.21 -5.82
CA VAL A 419 11.93 -5.22 -7.22
C VAL A 419 11.95 -6.62 -7.84
N ILE A 420 12.92 -7.47 -7.47
CA ILE A 420 12.98 -8.86 -7.95
C ILE A 420 11.92 -9.71 -7.26
N ARG A 421 11.75 -9.56 -5.94
CA ARG A 421 10.71 -10.27 -5.18
C ARG A 421 9.31 -9.86 -5.62
N GLU A 422 9.11 -8.57 -5.87
CA GLU A 422 7.88 -8.02 -6.45
C GLU A 422 7.59 -8.64 -7.81
N GLY A 423 8.57 -8.68 -8.72
CA GLY A 423 8.42 -9.26 -10.05
C GLY A 423 8.05 -10.75 -10.03
N VAL A 424 8.56 -11.53 -9.07
CA VAL A 424 8.16 -12.93 -8.86
C VAL A 424 6.69 -13.03 -8.46
N LEU A 425 6.22 -12.16 -7.55
CA LEU A 425 4.83 -12.13 -7.11
C LEU A 425 3.88 -11.66 -8.22
N GLN A 426 4.30 -10.71 -9.05
CA GLN A 426 3.55 -10.28 -10.24
C GLN A 426 3.43 -11.42 -11.26
N LEU A 427 4.49 -12.17 -11.52
CA LEU A 427 4.45 -13.36 -12.38
C LEU A 427 3.47 -14.42 -11.84
N GLU A 428 3.42 -14.60 -10.53
CA GLU A 428 2.46 -15.51 -9.90
C GLU A 428 1.01 -15.03 -10.08
N ASN A 429 0.77 -13.74 -9.97
CA ASN A 429 -0.53 -13.14 -10.22
C ASN A 429 -0.99 -13.35 -11.68
N GLU A 430 -0.09 -13.19 -12.66
CA GLU A 430 -0.39 -13.47 -14.07
C GLU A 430 -0.64 -14.97 -14.34
N ARG A 431 0.06 -15.86 -13.64
CA ARG A 431 -0.22 -17.30 -13.72
C ARG A 431 -1.61 -17.65 -13.19
N ILE A 432 -2.04 -17.02 -12.10
CA ILE A 432 -3.40 -17.18 -11.56
C ILE A 432 -4.43 -16.71 -12.60
N SER A 433 -4.18 -15.56 -13.24
CA SER A 433 -5.02 -15.02 -14.32
C SER A 433 -5.13 -15.99 -15.50
N ALA A 434 -4.00 -16.48 -16.00
CA ALA A 434 -3.96 -17.44 -17.11
C ALA A 434 -4.61 -18.80 -16.76
N ALA A 435 -4.45 -19.28 -15.53
CA ALA A 435 -5.11 -20.50 -15.08
C ALA A 435 -6.63 -20.35 -15.02
N PHE A 436 -7.12 -19.19 -14.59
CA PHE A 436 -8.54 -18.87 -14.54
C PHE A 436 -9.14 -18.76 -15.95
N THR A 437 -8.52 -18.02 -16.87
CA THR A 437 -9.00 -17.90 -18.26
C THR A 437 -9.00 -19.21 -18.98
N ARG A 438 -8.00 -20.07 -18.74
CA ARG A 438 -7.97 -21.44 -19.27
C ARG A 438 -9.15 -22.28 -18.75
N SER A 439 -9.52 -22.14 -17.49
CA SER A 439 -10.72 -22.82 -16.94
C SER A 439 -12.00 -22.38 -17.62
N ASN A 440 -12.10 -21.11 -18.02
CA ASN A 440 -13.27 -20.57 -18.72
C ASN A 440 -13.45 -21.12 -20.15
N LEU A 441 -12.43 -21.78 -20.72
CA LEU A 441 -12.57 -22.51 -21.97
C LEU A 441 -13.45 -23.77 -21.83
N LEU A 442 -13.55 -24.31 -20.61
CA LEU A 442 -14.33 -25.52 -20.35
C LEU A 442 -15.85 -25.20 -20.41
N PRO A 443 -16.67 -26.17 -20.84
CA PRO A 443 -18.11 -26.04 -20.74
C PRO A 443 -18.57 -25.84 -19.30
N VAL A 444 -19.68 -25.18 -19.11
CA VAL A 444 -20.33 -25.07 -17.79
C VAL A 444 -21.10 -26.37 -17.55
N PHE A 445 -20.58 -27.19 -16.66
CA PHE A 445 -21.25 -28.41 -16.21
C PHE A 445 -21.45 -28.34 -14.72
N SER A 446 -22.70 -28.47 -14.26
CA SER A 446 -23.09 -28.28 -12.88
C SER A 446 -24.08 -29.30 -12.41
N PHE A 447 -24.03 -29.63 -11.13
CA PHE A 447 -25.07 -30.33 -10.40
C PHE A 447 -25.92 -29.33 -9.64
N PHE A 448 -27.25 -29.53 -9.65
CA PHE A 448 -28.17 -28.77 -8.83
C PHE A 448 -29.10 -29.70 -8.06
N ALA A 449 -29.52 -29.29 -6.89
CA ALA A 449 -30.54 -29.94 -6.09
C ALA A 449 -31.43 -28.85 -5.48
N MET A 450 -32.71 -29.06 -5.49
CA MET A 450 -33.70 -28.14 -4.95
C MET A 450 -34.77 -28.91 -4.19
N TYR A 451 -35.18 -28.35 -3.08
CA TYR A 451 -36.28 -28.80 -2.27
C TYR A 451 -37.25 -27.64 -2.07
N ASP A 452 -38.49 -27.84 -2.39
CA ASP A 452 -39.55 -26.86 -2.24
C ASP A 452 -40.69 -27.46 -1.40
N GLY A 453 -41.15 -26.68 -0.45
CA GLY A 453 -42.29 -27.02 0.40
C GLY A 453 -43.42 -25.99 0.24
N TYR A 454 -44.60 -26.45 -0.05
CA TYR A 454 -45.78 -25.59 -0.23
C TYR A 454 -46.77 -25.75 0.90
N SER A 455 -47.53 -24.70 1.15
CA SER A 455 -48.64 -24.75 2.09
C SER A 455 -49.77 -23.81 1.65
N LEU A 456 -50.99 -24.18 1.93
CA LEU A 456 -52.20 -23.38 1.72
C LEU A 456 -53.16 -23.59 2.88
N ALA A 457 -53.48 -22.52 3.58
CA ALA A 457 -54.40 -22.61 4.74
C ALA A 457 -55.08 -21.26 5.02
N PRO A 458 -56.16 -21.21 5.81
CA PRO A 458 -56.84 -19.95 6.14
C PRO A 458 -56.12 -19.13 7.22
N GLY A 459 -55.12 -19.68 7.91
CA GLY A 459 -54.45 -19.00 9.02
C GLY A 459 -52.97 -19.31 9.11
N THR A 460 -52.18 -18.40 9.72
CA THR A 460 -50.73 -18.47 9.83
C THR A 460 -50.24 -19.74 10.51
N ASN A 461 -50.83 -20.14 11.64
CA ASN A 461 -50.41 -21.33 12.37
C ASN A 461 -50.61 -22.63 11.57
N SER A 462 -51.69 -22.74 10.80
CA SER A 462 -51.93 -23.89 9.95
C SER A 462 -50.97 -23.92 8.75
N THR A 463 -50.67 -22.77 8.14
CA THR A 463 -49.70 -22.63 7.06
C THR A 463 -48.30 -23.04 7.53
N LEU A 464 -47.81 -22.50 8.66
CA LEU A 464 -46.50 -22.85 9.24
C LEU A 464 -46.42 -24.32 9.66
N ARG A 465 -47.51 -24.89 10.20
CA ARG A 465 -47.55 -26.30 10.57
C ARG A 465 -47.51 -27.22 9.34
N GLN A 466 -48.16 -26.86 8.24
CA GLN A 466 -48.07 -27.60 6.98
C GLN A 466 -46.63 -27.57 6.43
N LEU A 467 -45.98 -26.40 6.42
CA LEU A 467 -44.58 -26.26 6.00
C LEU A 467 -43.65 -27.09 6.90
N ALA A 468 -43.79 -26.99 8.21
CA ALA A 468 -42.92 -27.71 9.17
C ALA A 468 -43.11 -29.25 9.13
N ARG A 469 -44.29 -29.72 8.67
CA ARG A 469 -44.59 -31.14 8.47
C ARG A 469 -44.30 -31.66 7.08
N PHE A 470 -43.81 -30.81 6.18
CA PHE A 470 -43.52 -31.15 4.78
C PHE A 470 -44.73 -31.81 4.07
N VAL A 471 -45.91 -31.20 4.22
CA VAL A 471 -47.15 -31.82 3.75
C VAL A 471 -47.20 -31.86 2.21
N TYR A 472 -46.66 -30.85 1.54
CA TYR A 472 -46.60 -30.75 0.08
C TYR A 472 -45.16 -30.52 -0.39
N PRO A 473 -44.32 -31.57 -0.39
CA PRO A 473 -42.95 -31.45 -0.80
C PRO A 473 -42.77 -31.58 -2.31
N GLU A 474 -41.86 -30.82 -2.85
CA GLU A 474 -41.32 -30.98 -4.20
C GLU A 474 -39.78 -31.07 -4.10
N TYR A 475 -39.18 -32.00 -4.80
CA TYR A 475 -37.72 -32.11 -4.87
C TYR A 475 -37.29 -32.39 -6.30
N SER A 476 -36.28 -31.67 -6.72
CA SER A 476 -35.65 -31.85 -8.00
C SER A 476 -34.12 -31.91 -7.85
N ALA A 477 -33.48 -32.77 -8.60
CA ALA A 477 -32.04 -32.82 -8.71
C ALA A 477 -31.67 -33.18 -10.13
N GLY A 478 -30.58 -32.62 -10.62
CA GLY A 478 -30.16 -32.87 -12.00
C GLY A 478 -28.81 -32.26 -12.31
N PHE A 479 -28.45 -32.46 -13.56
CA PHE A 479 -27.23 -31.89 -14.13
C PHE A 479 -27.59 -30.91 -15.23
N SER A 480 -26.86 -29.81 -15.30
CA SER A 480 -26.99 -28.82 -16.37
C SER A 480 -25.65 -28.75 -17.11
N LEU A 481 -25.72 -28.91 -18.44
CA LEU A 481 -24.54 -28.74 -19.32
C LEU A 481 -24.85 -27.62 -20.31
N THR A 482 -24.01 -26.59 -20.28
CA THR A 482 -24.05 -25.47 -21.22
C THR A 482 -22.71 -25.33 -21.91
N PHE A 483 -22.68 -25.31 -23.22
CA PHE A 483 -21.49 -25.04 -24.00
C PHE A 483 -21.76 -24.06 -25.12
N ASN A 484 -20.80 -23.15 -25.32
CA ASN A 484 -20.89 -22.18 -26.41
C ASN A 484 -20.23 -22.78 -27.64
N ILE A 485 -20.98 -22.87 -28.76
CA ILE A 485 -20.47 -23.54 -29.98
C ILE A 485 -19.18 -22.93 -30.51
N PHE A 486 -19.05 -21.60 -30.51
CA PHE A 486 -17.85 -20.94 -31.00
C PHE A 486 -16.87 -20.52 -29.89
N ASN A 487 -17.31 -20.32 -28.66
CA ASN A 487 -16.55 -19.95 -27.46
C ASN A 487 -15.47 -18.86 -27.69
N ARG A 488 -15.70 -17.94 -28.64
CA ARG A 488 -14.70 -16.95 -29.09
C ARG A 488 -14.24 -15.99 -27.99
N ALA A 489 -15.14 -15.59 -27.10
CA ALA A 489 -14.81 -14.69 -26.01
C ALA A 489 -13.81 -15.32 -25.05
N ALA A 490 -14.10 -16.54 -24.57
CA ALA A 490 -13.17 -17.26 -23.67
C ALA A 490 -11.83 -17.56 -24.34
N GLN A 491 -11.82 -17.89 -25.66
CA GLN A 491 -10.58 -18.07 -26.43
C GLN A 491 -9.76 -16.76 -26.48
N ALA A 492 -10.40 -15.62 -26.74
CA ALA A 492 -9.72 -14.33 -26.76
C ALA A 492 -9.15 -13.96 -25.40
N ASP A 493 -9.91 -14.21 -24.32
CA ASP A 493 -9.47 -13.94 -22.95
C ASP A 493 -8.28 -14.83 -22.55
N ASP A 494 -8.28 -16.12 -22.92
CA ASP A 494 -7.15 -17.01 -22.66
C ASP A 494 -5.89 -16.62 -23.45
N ILE A 495 -6.05 -16.28 -24.74
CA ILE A 495 -4.93 -15.80 -25.57
C ILE A 495 -4.35 -14.52 -24.96
N ARG A 496 -5.19 -13.58 -24.58
CA ARG A 496 -4.77 -12.33 -23.97
C ARG A 496 -4.01 -12.56 -22.66
N ALA A 497 -4.54 -13.35 -21.75
CA ALA A 497 -3.90 -13.64 -20.47
C ALA A 497 -2.53 -14.32 -20.64
N ARG A 498 -2.38 -15.20 -21.64
CA ARG A 498 -1.07 -15.80 -21.97
C ARG A 498 -0.10 -14.77 -22.53
N LEU A 499 -0.55 -13.84 -23.36
CA LEU A 499 0.30 -12.77 -23.88
C LEU A 499 0.72 -11.81 -22.76
N GLU A 500 -0.18 -11.44 -21.84
CA GLU A 500 0.12 -10.65 -20.64
C GLU A 500 1.17 -11.35 -19.76
N LEU A 501 1.05 -12.68 -19.55
CA LEU A 501 2.04 -13.46 -18.82
C LEU A 501 3.42 -13.44 -19.53
N GLN A 502 3.46 -13.62 -20.86
CA GLN A 502 4.72 -13.55 -21.63
C GLN A 502 5.34 -12.13 -21.57
N GLN A 503 4.53 -11.11 -21.65
CA GLN A 503 4.96 -9.72 -21.50
C GLN A 503 5.59 -9.50 -20.12
N THR A 504 4.94 -9.95 -19.07
CA THR A 504 5.45 -9.83 -17.69
C THR A 504 6.74 -10.62 -17.49
N GLN A 505 6.88 -11.80 -18.13
CA GLN A 505 8.14 -12.56 -18.12
C GLN A 505 9.28 -11.78 -18.79
N ALA A 506 9.03 -11.15 -19.92
CA ALA A 506 10.03 -10.33 -20.62
C ALA A 506 10.42 -9.10 -19.79
N THR A 507 9.43 -8.40 -19.19
CA THR A 507 9.67 -7.26 -18.30
C THR A 507 10.50 -7.68 -17.08
N PHE A 508 10.19 -8.82 -16.46
CA PHE A 508 10.96 -9.33 -15.33
C PHE A 508 12.41 -9.66 -15.71
N ALA A 509 12.64 -10.25 -16.89
CA ALA A 509 13.99 -10.49 -17.38
C ALA A 509 14.77 -9.18 -17.62
N GLN A 510 14.10 -8.15 -18.13
CA GLN A 510 14.65 -6.81 -18.28
C GLN A 510 15.02 -6.19 -16.91
N THR A 511 14.12 -6.28 -15.93
CA THR A 511 14.37 -5.80 -14.55
C THR A 511 15.61 -6.48 -13.93
N ARG A 512 15.73 -7.79 -14.07
CA ARG A 512 16.94 -8.50 -13.61
C ARG A 512 18.22 -8.02 -14.28
N SER A 513 18.17 -7.74 -15.58
CA SER A 513 19.31 -7.18 -16.31
C SER A 513 19.67 -5.76 -15.82
N GLN A 514 18.67 -4.93 -15.57
CA GLN A 514 18.86 -3.57 -15.04
C GLN A 514 19.47 -3.59 -13.63
N VAL A 515 19.01 -4.49 -12.75
CA VAL A 515 19.60 -4.69 -11.41
C VAL A 515 21.06 -5.10 -11.54
N GLY A 516 21.38 -6.07 -12.43
CA GLY A 516 22.76 -6.48 -12.66
C GLY A 516 23.64 -5.34 -13.20
N LEU A 517 23.10 -4.48 -14.07
CA LEU A 517 23.81 -3.29 -14.56
C LEU A 517 24.03 -2.26 -13.45
N ALA A 518 23.03 -1.99 -12.62
CA ALA A 518 23.13 -1.05 -11.51
C ALA A 518 24.24 -1.45 -10.51
N VAL A 519 24.28 -2.73 -10.13
CA VAL A 519 25.34 -3.24 -9.24
C VAL A 519 26.73 -3.12 -9.88
N ARG A 520 26.86 -3.49 -11.16
CA ARG A 520 28.15 -3.37 -11.86
C ARG A 520 28.63 -1.92 -11.95
N SER A 521 27.72 -0.99 -12.27
CA SER A 521 28.06 0.42 -12.36
C SER A 521 28.47 0.98 -11.00
N ALA A 522 27.79 0.60 -9.90
CA ALA A 522 28.14 1.02 -8.55
C ALA A 522 29.51 0.48 -8.11
N VAL A 523 29.83 -0.80 -8.37
CA VAL A 523 31.15 -1.37 -8.06
C VAL A 523 32.25 -0.68 -8.85
N VAL A 524 32.05 -0.43 -10.15
CA VAL A 524 33.04 0.27 -11.00
C VAL A 524 33.26 1.70 -10.51
N ALA A 525 32.19 2.44 -10.18
CA ALA A 525 32.29 3.79 -9.64
C ALA A 525 33.09 3.81 -8.32
N LEU A 526 32.78 2.88 -7.42
CA LEU A 526 33.48 2.79 -6.13
C LEU A 526 34.99 2.49 -6.28
N VAL A 527 35.36 1.56 -7.19
CA VAL A 527 36.78 1.28 -7.51
C VAL A 527 37.47 2.51 -8.07
N GLN A 528 36.83 3.22 -9.02
CA GLN A 528 37.37 4.42 -9.64
C GLN A 528 37.55 5.53 -8.60
N ASN A 529 36.53 5.78 -7.77
CA ASN A 529 36.56 6.88 -6.81
C ASN A 529 37.53 6.62 -5.64
N LYS A 530 37.72 5.35 -5.25
CA LYS A 530 38.79 4.97 -4.33
C LYS A 530 40.19 5.42 -4.83
N ALA A 531 40.52 5.12 -6.08
CA ALA A 531 41.75 5.57 -6.72
C ALA A 531 41.84 7.10 -6.84
N GLN A 532 40.69 7.77 -7.06
CA GLN A 532 40.61 9.22 -7.13
C GLN A 532 40.91 9.90 -5.78
N ILE A 533 40.46 9.34 -4.65
CA ILE A 533 40.82 9.83 -3.30
C ILE A 533 42.34 9.79 -3.12
N GLU A 534 42.98 8.68 -3.45
CA GLU A 534 44.44 8.54 -3.31
C GLU A 534 45.18 9.58 -4.18
N ALA A 535 44.72 9.80 -5.43
CA ALA A 535 45.31 10.80 -6.31
C ALA A 535 45.10 12.22 -5.79
N ALA A 536 43.90 12.55 -5.29
CA ALA A 536 43.57 13.85 -4.73
C ALA A 536 44.36 14.13 -3.44
N HIS A 537 44.50 13.14 -2.57
CA HIS A 537 45.31 13.25 -1.35
C HIS A 537 46.77 13.57 -1.69
N ARG A 538 47.40 12.87 -2.65
CA ARG A 538 48.77 13.17 -3.10
C ARG A 538 48.89 14.55 -3.73
N ALA A 539 47.85 15.01 -4.45
CA ALA A 539 47.81 16.36 -5.00
C ALA A 539 47.83 17.44 -3.90
N VAL A 540 47.05 17.22 -2.81
CA VAL A 540 47.06 18.12 -1.64
C VAL A 540 48.45 18.13 -0.98
N GLU A 541 49.05 16.96 -0.72
CA GLU A 541 50.39 16.86 -0.12
C GLU A 541 51.43 17.62 -0.96
N THR A 542 51.45 17.40 -2.29
CA THR A 542 52.37 18.05 -3.21
C THR A 542 52.16 19.58 -3.26
N SER A 543 50.88 20.02 -3.33
CA SER A 543 50.53 21.44 -3.34
C SER A 543 50.87 22.12 -2.01
N GLN A 544 50.71 21.42 -0.88
CA GLN A 544 51.14 21.91 0.45
C GLN A 544 52.63 22.11 0.52
N LEU A 545 53.45 21.17 0.02
CA LEU A 545 54.89 21.29 -0.06
C LEU A 545 55.30 22.45 -0.96
N ALA A 546 54.65 22.61 -2.13
CA ALA A 546 54.91 23.73 -3.03
C ALA A 546 54.57 25.08 -2.39
N PHE A 547 53.43 25.19 -1.73
CA PHE A 547 53.02 26.41 -1.02
C PHE A 547 54.01 26.76 0.09
N THR A 548 54.40 25.81 0.94
CA THR A 548 55.37 26.01 2.02
C THR A 548 56.73 26.40 1.45
N GLY A 549 57.16 25.75 0.35
CA GLY A 549 58.40 26.09 -0.35
C GLY A 549 58.41 27.52 -0.89
N GLN A 550 57.29 27.99 -1.50
CA GLN A 550 57.19 29.37 -1.98
C GLN A 550 57.17 30.40 -0.85
N GLN A 551 56.56 30.06 0.31
CA GLN A 551 56.61 30.93 1.49
C GLN A 551 58.05 31.11 2.01
N VAL A 552 58.82 30.03 2.13
CA VAL A 552 60.22 30.09 2.55
C VAL A 552 61.07 30.88 1.56
N ARG A 553 60.83 30.69 0.26
CA ARG A 553 61.54 31.46 -0.78
C ARG A 553 61.19 32.95 -0.73
N LEU A 554 59.93 33.31 -0.48
CA LEU A 554 59.52 34.70 -0.31
C LEU A 554 60.24 35.34 0.90
N GLN A 555 60.30 34.63 2.05
CA GLN A 555 61.00 35.09 3.25
C GLN A 555 62.47 35.34 3.00
N ASN A 556 63.09 34.57 2.09
CA ASN A 556 64.51 34.73 1.71
C ASN A 556 64.74 35.69 0.53
N GLY A 557 63.66 36.38 0.03
CA GLY A 557 63.74 37.30 -1.09
C GLY A 557 63.96 36.64 -2.46
N LEU A 558 63.71 35.30 -2.56
CA LEU A 558 63.90 34.48 -3.77
C LEU A 558 62.62 34.19 -4.55
N ALA A 559 61.45 34.65 -4.05
CA ALA A 559 60.17 34.53 -4.74
C ALA A 559 59.36 35.82 -4.63
N THR A 560 58.40 36.01 -5.54
CA THR A 560 57.49 37.14 -5.48
C THR A 560 56.25 36.79 -4.67
N PRO A 561 55.56 37.78 -4.04
CA PRO A 561 54.25 37.54 -3.37
C PRO A 561 53.23 36.88 -4.30
N TYR A 562 53.25 37.19 -5.59
CA TYR A 562 52.37 36.57 -6.58
C TYR A 562 52.58 35.04 -6.71
N ALA A 563 53.81 34.57 -6.64
CA ALA A 563 54.10 33.12 -6.66
C ALA A 563 53.50 32.39 -5.45
N VAL A 564 53.50 33.03 -4.28
CA VAL A 564 52.85 32.48 -3.06
C VAL A 564 51.33 32.47 -3.21
N ILE A 565 50.71 33.52 -3.79
CA ILE A 565 49.29 33.59 -4.06
C ILE A 565 48.84 32.45 -5.01
N LEU A 566 49.63 32.18 -6.07
CA LEU A 566 49.33 31.08 -7.02
C LEU A 566 49.43 29.72 -6.30
N ALA A 567 50.50 29.48 -5.56
CA ALA A 567 50.69 28.23 -4.81
C ALA A 567 49.59 28.03 -3.74
N GLN A 568 49.15 29.10 -3.09
CA GLN A 568 48.00 29.05 -2.16
C GLN A 568 46.69 28.67 -2.87
N ARG A 569 46.41 29.25 -4.05
CA ARG A 569 45.22 28.96 -4.84
C ARG A 569 45.22 27.50 -5.33
N ASP A 570 46.40 27.00 -5.75
CA ASP A 570 46.56 25.62 -6.18
C ASP A 570 46.31 24.64 -5.01
N LEU A 571 46.82 24.96 -3.80
CA LEU A 571 46.57 24.18 -2.59
C LEU A 571 45.07 24.14 -2.23
N ILE A 572 44.40 25.30 -2.22
CA ILE A 572 42.96 25.37 -1.91
C ILE A 572 42.13 24.55 -2.93
N THR A 573 42.49 24.65 -4.22
CA THR A 573 41.84 23.89 -5.28
C THR A 573 42.03 22.37 -5.07
N ALA A 574 43.23 21.94 -4.69
CA ALA A 574 43.52 20.55 -4.39
C ALA A 574 42.76 20.06 -3.14
N GLN A 575 42.64 20.88 -2.09
CA GLN A 575 41.87 20.55 -0.88
C GLN A 575 40.37 20.40 -1.17
N PHE A 576 39.78 21.28 -1.99
CA PHE A 576 38.39 21.13 -2.40
C PHE A 576 38.17 19.86 -3.24
N ALA A 577 39.09 19.55 -4.15
CA ALA A 577 39.05 18.35 -4.96
C ALA A 577 39.16 17.06 -4.10
N GLU A 578 39.98 17.09 -3.03
CA GLU A 578 40.05 15.97 -2.10
C GLU A 578 38.76 15.78 -1.30
N ILE A 579 38.15 16.87 -0.79
CA ILE A 579 36.86 16.82 -0.11
C ILE A 579 35.79 16.25 -1.05
N GLU A 580 35.74 16.74 -2.30
CA GLU A 580 34.78 16.27 -3.31
C GLU A 580 34.98 14.78 -3.61
N ALA A 581 36.20 14.31 -3.81
CA ALA A 581 36.51 12.89 -4.06
C ALA A 581 36.04 11.99 -2.90
N ARG A 582 36.30 12.41 -1.64
CA ARG A 582 35.88 11.67 -0.43
C ARG A 582 34.33 11.59 -0.32
N VAL A 583 33.63 12.68 -0.62
CA VAL A 583 32.14 12.71 -0.58
C VAL A 583 31.53 11.85 -1.68
N ILE A 584 32.06 11.93 -2.89
CA ILE A 584 31.60 11.09 -3.99
C ILE A 584 31.76 9.61 -3.63
N ALA A 585 32.91 9.23 -3.07
CA ALA A 585 33.13 7.86 -2.67
C ALA A 585 32.21 7.40 -1.52
N ALA A 586 31.91 8.28 -0.54
CA ALA A 586 30.91 7.99 0.50
C ALA A 586 29.52 7.74 -0.09
N LYS A 587 29.13 8.54 -1.09
CA LYS A 587 27.87 8.35 -1.82
C LYS A 587 27.85 7.10 -2.69
N ASP A 588 29.00 6.70 -3.26
CA ASP A 588 29.08 5.46 -4.02
C ASP A 588 28.96 4.22 -3.12
N VAL A 589 29.44 4.27 -1.87
CA VAL A 589 29.16 3.21 -0.89
C VAL A 589 27.65 3.08 -0.67
N ILE A 590 26.96 4.21 -0.45
CA ILE A 590 25.50 4.22 -0.28
C ILE A 590 24.81 3.69 -1.54
N ALA A 591 25.25 4.12 -2.72
CA ALA A 591 24.69 3.68 -4.00
C ALA A 591 24.88 2.17 -4.22
N LEU A 592 26.01 1.61 -3.79
CA LEU A 592 26.26 0.16 -3.86
C LEU A 592 25.38 -0.59 -2.85
N GLU A 593 25.27 -0.12 -1.61
CA GLU A 593 24.41 -0.72 -0.58
C GLU A 593 22.93 -0.67 -1.01
N ALA A 594 22.48 0.44 -1.58
CA ALA A 594 21.15 0.57 -2.15
C ALA A 594 20.96 -0.34 -3.37
N ALA A 595 21.96 -0.51 -4.25
CA ALA A 595 21.90 -1.43 -5.37
C ALA A 595 21.82 -2.90 -4.95
N MET A 596 22.38 -3.25 -3.79
CA MET A 596 22.30 -4.57 -3.15
C MET A 596 21.11 -4.72 -2.21
N GLU A 597 20.45 -3.61 -1.83
CA GLU A 597 19.39 -3.54 -0.79
C GLU A 597 19.86 -4.07 0.58
N THR A 598 21.09 -3.74 0.91
CA THR A 598 21.70 -4.06 2.22
C THR A 598 21.79 -2.85 3.14
N PHE A 599 21.40 -1.65 2.66
CA PHE A 599 21.53 -0.39 3.37
C PHE A 599 20.85 -0.41 4.75
N GLN A 600 19.60 -0.87 4.82
CA GLN A 600 18.87 -0.97 6.08
C GLN A 600 19.58 -1.87 7.11
N GLN A 601 20.09 -3.01 6.66
CA GLN A 601 20.77 -3.99 7.51
C GLN A 601 22.09 -3.44 8.05
N ASN A 602 22.89 -2.79 7.19
CA ASN A 602 24.18 -2.22 7.56
C ASN A 602 24.06 -1.07 8.56
N HIS A 603 22.95 -0.30 8.49
CA HIS A 603 22.68 0.82 9.39
C HIS A 603 21.74 0.44 10.56
N GLY A 604 21.41 -0.85 10.73
CA GLY A 604 20.63 -1.36 11.87
C GLY A 604 19.20 -0.83 11.95
N ILE A 605 18.57 -0.58 10.78
CA ILE A 605 17.18 -0.15 10.69
C ILE A 605 16.32 -1.37 10.39
N ALA A 606 15.49 -1.80 11.34
CA ALA A 606 14.58 -2.91 11.14
C ALA A 606 13.33 -2.46 10.36
N PHE A 607 12.93 -3.28 9.40
CA PHE A 607 11.74 -3.02 8.57
C PHE A 607 10.46 -2.84 9.41
N ASP A 608 10.28 -3.68 10.44
CA ASP A 608 9.10 -3.62 11.31
C ASP A 608 9.05 -2.31 12.12
N ASP A 609 10.20 -1.81 12.58
CA ASP A 609 10.29 -0.53 13.27
C ASP A 609 9.98 0.63 12.33
N ALA A 610 10.44 0.56 11.08
CA ALA A 610 10.18 1.57 10.06
C ALA A 610 8.69 1.66 9.68
N ILE A 611 7.96 0.54 9.59
CA ILE A 611 6.52 0.53 9.36
C ILE A 611 5.75 1.20 10.50
N HIS A 612 6.18 0.97 11.76
CA HIS A 612 5.52 1.56 12.93
C HIS A 612 5.95 3.01 13.20
N GLY A 613 7.05 3.46 12.60
CA GLY A 613 7.63 4.77 12.85
C GLY A 613 8.24 4.91 14.25
N ASP A 614 8.70 3.82 14.85
CA ASP A 614 9.27 3.74 16.19
C ASP A 614 10.49 2.81 16.17
N VAL A 615 11.63 3.40 15.85
CA VAL A 615 12.92 2.67 15.65
C VAL A 615 13.60 2.31 16.99
N TRP A 616 13.04 2.79 18.11
CA TRP A 616 13.71 2.67 19.41
C TRP A 616 13.37 1.41 20.22
N ARG A 617 12.35 0.64 19.81
CA ARG A 617 11.94 -0.54 20.57
C ARG A 617 12.94 -1.68 20.60
N GLY A 618 13.92 -1.72 19.68
CA GLY A 618 14.88 -2.81 19.53
C GLY A 618 16.11 -2.78 20.45
N SER A 619 16.40 -1.66 21.14
CA SER A 619 17.66 -1.51 21.88
C SER A 619 17.54 -1.71 23.40
N THR A 620 16.38 -2.07 23.92
CA THR A 620 16.13 -2.23 25.37
C THR A 620 15.94 -3.68 25.81
N GLN A 621 16.47 -4.67 25.09
CA GLN A 621 16.68 -6.00 25.67
C GLN A 621 18.17 -6.31 25.76
N PRO A 622 18.69 -6.56 26.98
CA PRO A 622 20.09 -6.95 27.21
C PRO A 622 20.37 -8.37 26.72
#